data_7b7ad529d369a665a868aff797581172
#
_entry.id   7b7ad529d369a665a868aff797581172
#
_cell.length_a   1.000
_cell.length_b   1.000
_cell.length_c   1.000
_cell.angle_alpha   90.00
_cell.angle_beta   90.00
_cell.angle_gamma   90.00
#
_symmetry.space_group_name_H-M   'P 1'
#
loop_
_entity.id
_entity.type
_entity.pdbx_description
1 polymer ?
#
loop_
_entity_poly.entity_id
_entity_poly.type
_entity_poly.pdbx_seq_one_letter_code
_entity_poly.pdbx_strand_id
1 'polypeptide(L)'
;KATIASSITKIINNVLNTEEYKSEFIEGVPVMRHNPELLIKLVSPEFTQFILAIDEENKVKQDFWLRYLIRKGCRSISVIPDFRGIPLYGTDMSFLFSHEMVLFRVNNNLAKRSSRFIKRVFDILGASFLLIFLFPLCIPLYFLIKKDGGKLIYEHSRIGQNKKEFKCLKFRTMVNNSDEVLERILATDENARLEWEKDFKLKDDPRITPIGRWLRARSLDELPQLWNVLKGEMSLVGPRPIVKEELPYYQEDVDYYLMAKPGMTGLWQVSGRNNVSYDTRVYFDTWYAKNWSLWNDIVILFKTFKVVWKKTGAY
;
A
#
# COMPACT_ATOMS: atom_id res chain seq x y z
N LYS A 1 18.94 -11.96 -14.29
CA LYS A 1 18.53 -10.57 -14.66
C LYS A 1 19.69 -9.55 -14.52
N ALA A 2 20.53 -9.63 -13.49
CA ALA A 2 21.69 -8.76 -13.31
C ALA A 2 22.77 -8.94 -14.41
N THR A 3 22.96 -10.15 -14.88
CA THR A 3 24.01 -10.48 -15.87
C THR A 3 23.72 -9.91 -17.26
N ILE A 4 22.44 -9.85 -17.67
CA ILE A 4 22.04 -9.29 -18.96
C ILE A 4 22.16 -7.77 -18.95
N ALA A 5 21.73 -7.12 -17.88
CA ALA A 5 21.88 -5.67 -17.73
C ALA A 5 23.34 -5.23 -17.71
N SER A 6 24.22 -5.98 -17.03
CA SER A 6 25.66 -5.68 -17.00
C SER A 6 26.35 -5.85 -18.38
N SER A 7 25.91 -6.82 -19.20
CA SER A 7 26.43 -7.03 -20.54
C SER A 7 26.00 -5.92 -21.52
N ILE A 8 24.74 -5.47 -21.43
CA ILE A 8 24.24 -4.36 -22.23
C ILE A 8 24.96 -3.05 -21.87
N THR A 9 25.11 -2.76 -20.58
CA THR A 9 25.81 -1.58 -20.07
C THR A 9 27.28 -1.59 -20.54
N LYS A 10 27.93 -2.76 -20.58
CA LYS A 10 29.32 -2.90 -21.02
C LYS A 10 29.51 -2.63 -22.53
N ILE A 11 28.57 -3.09 -23.36
CA ILE A 11 28.58 -2.84 -24.81
C ILE A 11 28.35 -1.35 -25.09
N ILE A 12 27.40 -0.74 -24.43
CA ILE A 12 27.08 0.70 -24.59
C ILE A 12 28.26 1.56 -24.14
N ASN A 13 28.87 1.27 -22.99
CA ASN A 13 30.05 2.01 -22.50
C ASN A 13 31.26 1.92 -23.44
N ASN A 14 31.49 0.79 -24.11
CA ASN A 14 32.59 0.65 -25.08
C ASN A 14 32.38 1.46 -26.35
N VAL A 15 31.13 1.74 -26.75
CA VAL A 15 30.81 2.50 -27.95
C VAL A 15 30.70 4.00 -27.66
N LEU A 16 30.27 4.37 -26.45
CA LEU A 16 30.09 5.78 -26.04
C LEU A 16 31.42 6.46 -25.60
N ASN A 17 32.48 5.70 -25.39
CA ASN A 17 33.83 6.22 -25.08
C ASN A 17 34.60 6.76 -26.34
N THR A 18 33.99 6.74 -27.50
CA THR A 18 34.51 7.48 -28.65
C THR A 18 34.16 8.97 -28.52
N GLU A 19 35.11 9.86 -28.72
CA GLU A 19 35.05 11.32 -28.47
C GLU A 19 33.83 12.07 -29.06
N GLU A 20 33.01 11.43 -29.87
CA GLU A 20 31.87 12.01 -30.57
C GLU A 20 30.57 12.11 -29.75
N TYR A 21 30.46 11.44 -28.59
CA TYR A 21 29.19 11.36 -27.88
C TYR A 21 29.36 11.63 -26.37
N LYS A 22 28.90 12.80 -25.91
CA LYS A 22 28.69 13.05 -24.47
C LYS A 22 27.45 12.27 -23.99
N SER A 23 27.65 11.14 -23.28
CA SER A 23 26.59 10.37 -22.66
C SER A 23 26.26 10.94 -21.27
N GLU A 24 25.01 11.23 -21.05
CA GLU A 24 24.45 11.44 -19.70
C GLU A 24 24.10 10.07 -19.09
N PHE A 25 24.30 9.92 -17.78
CA PHE A 25 23.93 8.69 -17.07
C PHE A 25 22.87 9.04 -16.03
N ILE A 26 21.80 8.23 -15.98
CA ILE A 26 20.80 8.27 -14.93
C ILE A 26 20.85 6.92 -14.21
N GLU A 27 21.17 6.93 -12.92
CA GLU A 27 21.31 5.72 -12.09
C GLU A 27 22.24 4.64 -12.69
N GLY A 28 23.32 5.09 -13.36
CA GLY A 28 24.28 4.20 -14.01
C GLY A 28 23.85 3.65 -15.38
N VAL A 29 22.69 4.07 -15.89
CA VAL A 29 22.21 3.72 -17.23
C VAL A 29 22.55 4.85 -18.19
N PRO A 30 23.25 4.57 -19.31
CA PRO A 30 23.59 5.61 -20.30
C PRO A 30 22.33 6.11 -21.01
N VAL A 31 22.16 7.41 -21.03
CA VAL A 31 21.08 8.10 -21.73
C VAL A 31 21.62 8.69 -23.00
N MET A 32 20.99 8.35 -24.13
CA MET A 32 21.39 8.86 -25.43
C MET A 32 20.31 9.76 -26.01
N ARG A 33 20.69 10.82 -26.67
CA ARG A 33 19.74 11.63 -27.43
C ARG A 33 19.15 10.82 -28.59
N HIS A 34 17.93 11.16 -28.96
CA HIS A 34 17.15 10.52 -30.00
C HIS A 34 17.92 10.40 -31.32
N ASN A 35 18.52 9.24 -31.60
CA ASN A 35 19.19 8.92 -32.86
C ASN A 35 18.87 7.45 -33.26
N PRO A 36 17.90 7.25 -34.20
CA PRO A 36 17.47 5.92 -34.62
C PRO A 36 18.55 5.09 -35.29
N GLU A 37 19.43 5.73 -36.05
CA GLU A 37 20.48 5.03 -36.80
C GLU A 37 21.57 4.51 -35.86
N LEU A 38 21.93 5.31 -34.86
CA LEU A 38 22.91 4.95 -33.85
C LEU A 38 22.40 3.78 -33.00
N LEU A 39 21.14 3.84 -32.61
CA LEU A 39 20.53 2.76 -31.80
C LEU A 39 20.67 1.40 -32.47
N ILE A 40 20.36 1.30 -33.78
CA ILE A 40 20.43 0.02 -34.52
C ILE A 40 21.87 -0.44 -34.73
N LYS A 41 22.86 0.49 -34.83
CA LYS A 41 24.28 0.13 -34.90
C LYS A 41 24.82 -0.44 -33.57
N LEU A 42 24.28 0.01 -32.44
CA LEU A 42 24.72 -0.39 -31.09
C LEU A 42 24.20 -1.74 -30.63
N VAL A 43 23.07 -2.19 -31.18
CA VAL A 43 22.37 -3.39 -30.71
C VAL A 43 22.08 -4.34 -31.87
N SER A 44 22.11 -5.65 -31.59
CA SER A 44 21.71 -6.66 -32.56
C SER A 44 20.19 -6.80 -32.57
N PRO A 45 19.48 -6.39 -33.64
CA PRO A 45 18.01 -6.35 -33.68
C PRO A 45 17.35 -7.70 -33.39
N GLU A 46 18.03 -8.80 -33.72
CA GLU A 46 17.51 -10.15 -33.57
C GLU A 46 17.51 -10.66 -32.11
N PHE A 47 18.44 -10.17 -31.28
CA PHE A 47 18.66 -10.66 -29.91
C PHE A 47 18.31 -9.64 -28.83
N THR A 48 17.86 -8.44 -29.23
CA THR A 48 17.57 -7.34 -28.32
C THR A 48 16.07 -7.15 -28.16
N GLN A 49 15.62 -7.04 -26.92
CA GLN A 49 14.26 -6.62 -26.61
C GLN A 49 14.21 -5.09 -26.53
N PHE A 50 13.36 -4.50 -27.35
CA PHE A 50 13.07 -3.07 -27.32
C PHE A 50 11.81 -2.81 -26.50
N ILE A 51 11.87 -1.83 -25.60
CA ILE A 51 10.73 -1.41 -24.80
C ILE A 51 10.44 0.05 -25.13
N LEU A 52 9.28 0.31 -25.74
CA LEU A 52 8.78 1.65 -26.04
C LEU A 52 7.89 2.12 -24.89
N ALA A 53 8.37 3.11 -24.13
CA ALA A 53 7.63 3.78 -23.07
C ALA A 53 7.51 5.26 -23.45
N ILE A 54 6.41 5.63 -24.10
CA ILE A 54 6.18 6.97 -24.65
C ILE A 54 4.84 7.48 -24.13
N ASP A 55 4.82 8.70 -23.62
CA ASP A 55 3.62 9.35 -23.09
C ASP A 55 2.56 9.56 -24.18
N GLU A 56 1.27 9.59 -23.77
CA GLU A 56 0.11 9.72 -24.68
C GLU A 56 0.19 10.93 -25.62
N GLU A 57 0.78 12.04 -25.17
CA GLU A 57 0.95 13.25 -25.97
C GLU A 57 1.85 13.03 -27.21
N ASN A 58 2.59 11.93 -27.25
CA ASN A 58 3.57 11.63 -28.28
C ASN A 58 3.24 10.37 -29.12
N LYS A 59 1.96 10.05 -29.34
CA LYS A 59 1.53 8.90 -30.18
C LYS A 59 2.20 8.83 -31.54
N VAL A 60 2.40 9.98 -32.21
CA VAL A 60 3.10 10.05 -33.50
C VAL A 60 4.53 9.53 -33.41
N LYS A 61 5.23 9.81 -32.31
CA LYS A 61 6.58 9.28 -32.09
C LYS A 61 6.57 7.78 -31.79
N GLN A 62 5.55 7.30 -31.10
CA GLN A 62 5.39 5.87 -30.81
C GLN A 62 5.20 5.06 -32.10
N ASP A 63 4.31 5.50 -32.98
CA ASP A 63 4.08 4.88 -34.29
C ASP A 63 5.31 4.90 -35.17
N PHE A 64 6.05 6.03 -35.18
CA PHE A 64 7.31 6.14 -35.90
C PHE A 64 8.31 5.09 -35.43
N TRP A 65 8.56 5.00 -34.11
CA TRP A 65 9.50 4.06 -33.55
C TRP A 65 9.08 2.60 -33.77
N LEU A 66 7.81 2.28 -33.61
CA LEU A 66 7.32 0.93 -33.83
C LEU A 66 7.57 0.50 -35.30
N ARG A 67 7.17 1.31 -36.27
CA ARG A 67 7.39 1.05 -37.70
C ARG A 67 8.86 0.98 -38.04
N TYR A 68 9.68 1.84 -37.47
CA TYR A 68 11.12 1.87 -37.70
C TYR A 68 11.80 0.57 -37.22
N LEU A 69 11.53 0.14 -35.99
CA LEU A 69 12.08 -1.08 -35.39
C LEU A 69 11.63 -2.35 -36.13
N ILE A 70 10.35 -2.44 -36.53
CA ILE A 70 9.84 -3.54 -37.34
C ILE A 70 10.57 -3.63 -38.68
N ARG A 71 10.73 -2.50 -39.39
CA ARG A 71 11.45 -2.45 -40.68
C ARG A 71 12.93 -2.86 -40.54
N LYS A 72 13.55 -2.65 -39.40
CA LYS A 72 14.94 -3.05 -39.11
C LYS A 72 15.08 -4.49 -38.62
N GLY A 73 13.99 -5.27 -38.61
CA GLY A 73 14.01 -6.70 -38.29
C GLY A 73 14.08 -7.02 -36.80
N CYS A 74 13.70 -6.06 -35.94
CA CYS A 74 13.63 -6.33 -34.50
C CYS A 74 12.54 -7.33 -34.18
N ARG A 75 12.90 -8.44 -33.52
CA ARG A 75 11.98 -9.56 -33.24
C ARG A 75 11.12 -9.37 -31.99
N SER A 76 11.63 -8.63 -31.01
CA SER A 76 10.96 -8.43 -29.72
C SER A 76 10.79 -6.95 -29.43
N ILE A 77 9.56 -6.44 -29.61
CA ILE A 77 9.20 -5.06 -29.31
C ILE A 77 8.06 -5.08 -28.32
N SER A 78 8.25 -4.46 -27.16
CA SER A 78 7.21 -4.28 -26.15
C SER A 78 6.83 -2.81 -26.09
N VAL A 79 5.54 -2.54 -26.01
CA VAL A 79 5.01 -1.18 -25.85
C VAL A 79 4.41 -1.08 -24.45
N ILE A 80 4.82 -0.06 -23.70
CA ILE A 80 4.21 0.27 -22.42
C ILE A 80 3.19 1.38 -22.68
N PRO A 81 1.89 1.07 -22.71
CA PRO A 81 0.87 2.09 -22.81
C PRO A 81 0.69 2.80 -21.46
N ASP A 82 0.34 4.08 -21.49
CA ASP A 82 0.00 4.82 -20.26
C ASP A 82 -1.44 4.46 -19.83
N PHE A 83 -1.54 3.58 -18.86
CA PHE A 83 -2.81 3.19 -18.24
C PHE A 83 -2.91 3.69 -16.79
N ARG A 84 -2.40 4.88 -16.51
CA ARG A 84 -2.48 5.47 -15.17
C ARG A 84 -3.94 5.52 -14.70
N GLY A 85 -4.19 5.00 -13.51
CA GLY A 85 -5.53 4.98 -12.91
C GLY A 85 -6.42 3.79 -13.28
N ILE A 86 -6.09 3.01 -14.32
CA ILE A 86 -6.84 1.79 -14.65
C ILE A 86 -6.35 0.64 -13.76
N PRO A 87 -7.25 -0.04 -13.02
CA PRO A 87 -6.88 -1.21 -12.23
C PRO A 87 -6.59 -2.39 -13.17
N LEU A 88 -5.32 -2.62 -13.49
CA LEU A 88 -4.92 -3.69 -14.42
C LEU A 88 -5.04 -5.09 -13.82
N TYR A 89 -5.05 -5.21 -12.49
CA TYR A 89 -5.20 -6.50 -11.82
C TYR A 89 -6.65 -6.98 -11.86
N GLY A 90 -6.89 -8.10 -12.55
CA GLY A 90 -8.24 -8.62 -12.76
C GLY A 90 -9.00 -7.95 -13.90
N THR A 91 -8.30 -7.26 -14.80
CA THR A 91 -8.84 -6.72 -16.03
C THR A 91 -8.77 -7.75 -17.13
N ASP A 92 -9.90 -8.03 -17.77
CA ASP A 92 -9.94 -8.87 -18.96
C ASP A 92 -9.63 -8.01 -20.20
N MET A 93 -8.68 -8.49 -20.99
CA MET A 93 -8.29 -7.84 -22.25
C MET A 93 -8.87 -8.61 -23.43
N SER A 94 -9.61 -7.92 -24.28
CA SER A 94 -10.12 -8.46 -25.52
C SER A 94 -9.78 -7.57 -26.71
N PHE A 95 -9.59 -8.18 -27.88
CA PHE A 95 -9.22 -7.48 -29.10
C PHE A 95 -10.42 -7.39 -30.03
N LEU A 96 -10.69 -6.19 -30.53
CA LEU A 96 -11.65 -5.93 -31.59
C LEU A 96 -10.88 -5.79 -32.91
N PHE A 97 -10.61 -6.92 -33.57
CA PHE A 97 -9.78 -6.98 -34.78
C PHE A 97 -10.26 -6.08 -35.91
N SER A 98 -11.56 -5.91 -36.05
CA SER A 98 -12.15 -5.06 -37.11
C SER A 98 -11.83 -3.57 -36.99
N HIS A 99 -11.39 -3.11 -35.80
CA HIS A 99 -11.14 -1.70 -35.51
C HIS A 99 -9.76 -1.45 -34.89
N GLU A 100 -8.90 -2.47 -34.86
CA GLU A 100 -7.57 -2.41 -34.23
C GLU A 100 -7.60 -1.86 -32.77
N MET A 101 -8.71 -2.13 -32.05
CA MET A 101 -8.91 -1.63 -30.71
C MET A 101 -8.73 -2.71 -29.65
N VAL A 102 -8.20 -2.31 -28.51
CA VAL A 102 -8.10 -3.15 -27.31
C VAL A 102 -9.17 -2.72 -26.32
N LEU A 103 -10.01 -3.65 -25.93
CA LEU A 103 -11.05 -3.44 -24.91
C LEU A 103 -10.54 -3.96 -23.55
N PHE A 104 -10.46 -3.07 -22.59
CA PHE A 104 -10.19 -3.42 -21.20
C PHE A 104 -11.49 -3.47 -20.42
N ARG A 105 -11.86 -4.67 -19.95
CA ARG A 105 -13.00 -4.85 -19.06
C ARG A 105 -12.52 -4.76 -17.62
N VAL A 106 -12.75 -3.62 -16.98
CA VAL A 106 -12.40 -3.40 -15.56
C VAL A 106 -13.42 -4.11 -14.68
N ASN A 107 -12.96 -5.07 -13.89
CA ASN A 107 -13.78 -5.82 -12.97
C ASN A 107 -13.70 -5.24 -11.56
N ASN A 108 -14.78 -4.63 -11.07
CA ASN A 108 -14.87 -4.25 -9.66
C ASN A 108 -15.34 -5.44 -8.81
N ASN A 109 -14.37 -6.18 -8.26
CA ASN A 109 -14.67 -7.39 -7.48
C ASN A 109 -15.38 -7.09 -6.16
N LEU A 110 -15.11 -5.96 -5.49
CA LEU A 110 -15.80 -5.57 -4.26
C LEU A 110 -17.27 -5.20 -4.48
N ALA A 111 -17.68 -4.85 -5.72
CA ALA A 111 -19.07 -4.62 -6.05
C ALA A 111 -19.85 -5.94 -6.23
N LYS A 112 -19.19 -7.06 -6.58
CA LYS A 112 -19.84 -8.36 -6.79
C LYS A 112 -20.34 -8.95 -5.47
N ARG A 113 -21.61 -9.39 -5.42
CA ARG A 113 -22.22 -9.99 -4.22
C ARG A 113 -21.49 -11.26 -3.78
N SER A 114 -21.12 -12.13 -4.73
CA SER A 114 -20.35 -13.36 -4.44
C SER A 114 -19.01 -13.07 -3.79
N SER A 115 -18.24 -12.12 -4.29
CA SER A 115 -16.96 -11.70 -3.73
C SER A 115 -17.09 -11.18 -2.29
N ARG A 116 -18.10 -10.34 -2.05
CA ARG A 116 -18.40 -9.83 -0.71
C ARG A 116 -18.82 -10.94 0.27
N PHE A 117 -19.57 -11.92 -0.21
CA PHE A 117 -19.95 -13.09 0.60
C PHE A 117 -18.72 -13.91 0.96
N ILE A 118 -17.88 -14.28 -0.02
CA ILE A 118 -16.64 -15.04 0.20
C ILE A 118 -15.73 -14.30 1.19
N LYS A 119 -15.53 -12.99 0.97
CA LYS A 119 -14.73 -12.17 1.89
C LYS A 119 -15.31 -12.18 3.30
N ARG A 120 -16.63 -12.07 3.45
CA ARG A 120 -17.29 -12.08 4.74
C ARG A 120 -17.14 -13.40 5.48
N VAL A 121 -17.29 -14.52 4.78
CA VAL A 121 -17.05 -15.86 5.34
C VAL A 121 -15.61 -16.00 5.80
N PHE A 122 -14.66 -15.58 4.96
CA PHE A 122 -13.24 -15.59 5.29
C PHE A 122 -12.93 -14.74 6.54
N ASP A 123 -13.48 -13.52 6.63
CA ASP A 123 -13.32 -12.63 7.77
C ASP A 123 -13.88 -13.27 9.07
N ILE A 124 -15.08 -13.86 9.02
CA ILE A 124 -15.71 -14.49 10.18
C ILE A 124 -14.88 -15.70 10.65
N LEU A 125 -14.52 -16.59 9.74
CA LEU A 125 -13.75 -17.80 10.09
C LEU A 125 -12.38 -17.43 10.65
N GLY A 126 -11.67 -16.50 10.01
CA GLY A 126 -10.36 -16.05 10.47
C GLY A 126 -10.41 -15.32 11.81
N ALA A 127 -11.38 -14.40 11.99
CA ALA A 127 -11.53 -13.68 13.26
C ALA A 127 -11.95 -14.61 14.40
N SER A 128 -12.86 -15.57 14.16
CA SER A 128 -13.26 -16.56 15.15
C SER A 128 -12.09 -17.46 15.55
N PHE A 129 -11.32 -17.93 14.56
CA PHE A 129 -10.12 -18.75 14.83
C PHE A 129 -9.11 -17.98 15.68
N LEU A 130 -8.80 -16.73 15.32
CA LEU A 130 -7.86 -15.89 16.06
C LEU A 130 -8.35 -15.58 17.47
N LEU A 131 -9.64 -15.30 17.67
CA LEU A 131 -10.22 -15.05 18.99
C LEU A 131 -10.10 -16.29 19.90
N ILE A 132 -10.45 -17.47 19.39
CA ILE A 132 -10.35 -18.71 20.15
C ILE A 132 -8.89 -19.00 20.50
N PHE A 133 -7.99 -18.87 19.53
CA PHE A 133 -6.56 -19.14 19.71
C PHE A 133 -5.88 -18.17 20.69
N LEU A 134 -6.26 -16.89 20.63
CA LEU A 134 -5.67 -15.83 21.47
C LEU A 134 -6.41 -15.59 22.78
N PHE A 135 -7.57 -16.26 22.98
CA PHE A 135 -8.36 -16.12 24.21
C PHE A 135 -7.56 -16.37 25.50
N PRO A 136 -6.73 -17.44 25.60
CA PRO A 136 -5.91 -17.66 26.79
C PRO A 136 -4.97 -16.48 27.12
N LEU A 137 -4.48 -15.75 26.10
CA LEU A 137 -3.64 -14.57 26.27
C LEU A 137 -4.44 -13.37 26.83
N CYS A 138 -5.73 -13.28 26.51
CA CYS A 138 -6.58 -12.18 26.98
C CYS A 138 -6.80 -12.20 28.49
N ILE A 139 -6.75 -13.39 29.14
CA ILE A 139 -6.96 -13.53 30.58
C ILE A 139 -5.88 -12.77 31.39
N PRO A 140 -4.58 -13.04 31.25
CA PRO A 140 -3.56 -12.29 31.98
C PRO A 140 -3.55 -10.79 31.57
N LEU A 141 -3.81 -10.45 30.31
CA LEU A 141 -3.89 -9.07 29.87
C LEU A 141 -5.01 -8.31 30.55
N TYR A 142 -6.15 -8.95 30.80
CA TYR A 142 -7.26 -8.35 31.56
C TYR A 142 -6.79 -7.87 32.94
N PHE A 143 -6.12 -8.70 33.70
CA PHE A 143 -5.64 -8.33 35.05
C PHE A 143 -4.56 -7.27 35.01
N LEU A 144 -3.64 -7.36 34.06
CA LEU A 144 -2.54 -6.39 33.91
C LEU A 144 -3.04 -4.98 33.51
N ILE A 145 -4.02 -4.90 32.62
CA ILE A 145 -4.55 -3.61 32.15
C ILE A 145 -5.48 -3.01 33.21
N LYS A 146 -6.23 -3.84 33.96
CA LYS A 146 -7.13 -3.36 35.00
C LYS A 146 -6.48 -3.05 36.34
N LYS A 147 -5.19 -3.25 36.48
CA LYS A 147 -4.48 -3.04 37.76
C LYS A 147 -4.66 -1.61 38.33
N ASP A 148 -4.86 -0.62 37.48
CA ASP A 148 -5.08 0.78 37.86
C ASP A 148 -6.58 1.17 37.96
N GLY A 149 -7.51 0.19 37.95
CA GLY A 149 -8.95 0.42 38.10
C GLY A 149 -9.68 0.95 36.86
N GLY A 150 -8.99 1.25 35.77
CA GLY A 150 -9.57 1.83 34.56
C GLY A 150 -10.32 0.85 33.65
N LYS A 151 -10.90 1.38 32.58
CA LYS A 151 -11.59 0.59 31.55
C LYS A 151 -10.59 -0.31 30.82
N LEU A 152 -10.99 -1.54 30.48
CA LEU A 152 -10.18 -2.48 29.70
C LEU A 152 -10.05 -2.05 28.24
N ILE A 153 -11.17 -1.64 27.65
CA ILE A 153 -11.31 -1.31 26.23
C ILE A 153 -11.39 0.22 26.07
N TYR A 154 -10.65 0.71 25.12
CA TYR A 154 -10.73 2.07 24.60
C TYR A 154 -11.46 2.04 23.26
N GLU A 155 -12.38 2.95 23.07
CA GLU A 155 -13.19 3.09 21.87
C GLU A 155 -12.83 4.38 21.16
N HIS A 156 -12.54 4.29 19.87
CA HIS A 156 -12.27 5.45 19.04
C HIS A 156 -13.21 5.48 17.83
N SER A 157 -13.91 6.60 17.62
CA SER A 157 -14.79 6.75 16.47
C SER A 157 -14.00 6.77 15.18
N ARG A 158 -14.38 5.94 14.22
CA ARG A 158 -13.73 5.81 12.91
C ARG A 158 -14.78 5.73 11.82
N ILE A 159 -14.34 6.06 10.59
CA ILE A 159 -15.18 5.97 9.40
C ILE A 159 -15.03 4.57 8.80
N GLY A 160 -16.15 3.91 8.60
CA GLY A 160 -16.27 2.62 7.96
C GLY A 160 -16.83 2.69 6.54
N GLN A 161 -17.17 1.52 6.01
CA GLN A 161 -17.79 1.36 4.69
C GLN A 161 -19.06 2.22 4.57
N ASN A 162 -19.26 2.86 3.41
CA ASN A 162 -20.40 3.74 3.11
C ASN A 162 -20.54 4.91 4.09
N LYS A 163 -19.45 5.49 4.57
CA LYS A 163 -19.39 6.60 5.55
C LYS A 163 -20.01 6.29 6.92
N LYS A 164 -20.29 5.03 7.23
CA LYS A 164 -20.85 4.67 8.54
C LYS A 164 -19.79 4.80 9.61
N GLU A 165 -20.07 5.58 10.64
CA GLU A 165 -19.20 5.66 11.81
C GLU A 165 -19.33 4.38 12.67
N PHE A 166 -18.22 3.94 13.23
CA PHE A 166 -18.18 2.82 14.16
C PHE A 166 -17.13 3.05 15.25
N LYS A 167 -17.27 2.34 16.35
CA LYS A 167 -16.33 2.35 17.47
C LYS A 167 -15.23 1.33 17.25
N CYS A 168 -14.06 1.77 16.83
CA CYS A 168 -12.86 0.94 16.70
C CYS A 168 -12.34 0.59 18.09
N LEU A 169 -12.33 -0.69 18.42
CA LEU A 169 -12.00 -1.19 19.76
C LEU A 169 -10.49 -1.47 19.89
N LYS A 170 -9.90 -1.02 20.99
CA LYS A 170 -8.50 -1.30 21.34
C LYS A 170 -8.39 -1.61 22.83
N PHE A 171 -7.38 -2.38 23.23
CA PHE A 171 -7.01 -2.39 24.63
C PHE A 171 -6.48 -1.03 25.06
N ARG A 172 -6.83 -0.59 26.25
CA ARG A 172 -6.32 0.64 26.81
C ARG A 172 -4.84 0.51 27.10
N THR A 173 -4.05 1.42 26.52
CA THR A 173 -2.58 1.47 26.64
C THR A 173 -2.09 2.71 27.37
N MET A 174 -2.99 3.65 27.70
CA MET A 174 -2.68 4.90 28.38
C MET A 174 -3.31 4.95 29.76
N VAL A 175 -2.81 5.84 30.60
CA VAL A 175 -3.37 6.12 31.93
C VAL A 175 -4.78 6.67 31.82
N ASN A 176 -5.58 6.58 32.93
CA ASN A 176 -6.99 6.99 32.91
C ASN A 176 -7.17 8.50 32.68
N ASN A 177 -6.25 9.32 33.14
CA ASN A 177 -6.25 10.79 33.01
C ASN A 177 -5.30 11.27 31.89
N SER A 178 -5.29 10.53 30.76
CA SER A 178 -4.39 10.81 29.63
C SER A 178 -4.50 12.23 29.08
N ASP A 179 -5.71 12.80 29.07
CA ASP A 179 -5.96 14.12 28.52
C ASP A 179 -5.39 15.23 29.42
N GLU A 180 -5.60 15.13 30.74
CA GLU A 180 -5.03 16.04 31.73
C GLU A 180 -3.50 16.00 31.70
N VAL A 181 -2.94 14.80 31.57
CA VAL A 181 -1.46 14.61 31.47
C VAL A 181 -0.94 15.25 30.20
N LEU A 182 -1.64 15.11 29.06
CA LEU A 182 -1.27 15.75 27.81
C LEU A 182 -1.26 17.26 27.92
N GLU A 183 -2.36 17.85 28.42
CA GLU A 183 -2.47 19.31 28.59
C GLU A 183 -1.34 19.85 29.45
N ARG A 184 -1.01 19.16 30.55
CA ARG A 184 0.11 19.54 31.42
C ARG A 184 1.45 19.51 30.67
N ILE A 185 1.72 18.47 29.89
CA ILE A 185 2.97 18.32 29.12
C ILE A 185 3.07 19.45 28.10
N LEU A 186 2.01 19.68 27.32
CA LEU A 186 2.00 20.72 26.29
C LEU A 186 2.10 22.15 26.88
N ALA A 187 1.70 22.35 28.14
CA ALA A 187 1.86 23.62 28.85
C ALA A 187 3.27 23.82 29.41
N THR A 188 4.02 22.75 29.72
CA THR A 188 5.30 22.82 30.42
C THR A 188 6.53 22.54 29.54
N ASP A 189 6.34 21.80 28.42
CA ASP A 189 7.43 21.39 27.52
C ASP A 189 7.17 21.89 26.10
N GLU A 190 7.97 22.87 25.69
CA GLU A 190 7.86 23.48 24.35
C GLU A 190 8.25 22.51 23.23
N ASN A 191 9.21 21.60 23.47
CA ASN A 191 9.58 20.59 22.47
C ASN A 191 8.45 19.59 22.26
N ALA A 192 7.81 19.15 23.34
CA ALA A 192 6.63 18.27 23.26
C ALA A 192 5.47 18.96 22.52
N ARG A 193 5.28 20.27 22.71
CA ARG A 193 4.26 21.04 21.98
C ARG A 193 4.55 21.08 20.48
N LEU A 194 5.79 21.38 20.08
CA LEU A 194 6.19 21.40 18.66
C LEU A 194 6.07 20.01 18.00
N GLU A 195 6.44 18.96 18.74
CA GLU A 195 6.28 17.58 18.25
C GLU A 195 4.81 17.21 18.07
N TRP A 196 3.96 17.61 19.03
CA TRP A 196 2.51 17.35 18.96
C TRP A 196 1.83 18.14 17.84
N GLU A 197 2.17 19.40 17.63
CA GLU A 197 1.62 20.23 16.54
C GLU A 197 1.95 19.65 15.15
N LYS A 198 3.11 19.00 15.03
CA LYS A 198 3.54 18.40 13.77
C LYS A 198 2.83 17.09 13.45
N ASP A 199 2.77 16.17 14.39
CA ASP A 199 2.42 14.76 14.12
C ASP A 199 1.28 14.23 15.00
N PHE A 200 0.74 15.02 15.93
CA PHE A 200 -0.22 14.62 16.98
C PHE A 200 0.23 13.38 17.76
N LYS A 201 1.55 13.23 17.93
CA LYS A 201 2.22 12.14 18.64
C LYS A 201 3.42 12.66 19.38
N LEU A 202 3.75 11.99 20.48
CA LEU A 202 5.00 12.20 21.21
C LEU A 202 5.85 10.94 21.09
N LYS A 203 7.17 11.09 20.87
CA LYS A 203 8.11 9.96 20.76
C LYS A 203 8.15 9.15 22.05
N ASP A 204 8.36 9.86 23.17
CA ASP A 204 8.33 9.29 24.51
C ASP A 204 7.09 9.80 25.26
N ASP A 205 5.94 9.23 24.90
CA ASP A 205 4.66 9.62 25.48
C ASP A 205 4.50 9.06 26.90
N PRO A 206 4.59 9.90 27.96
CA PRO A 206 4.51 9.43 29.35
C PRO A 206 3.10 8.96 29.75
N ARG A 207 2.10 9.21 28.93
CA ARG A 207 0.73 8.69 29.12
C ARG A 207 0.65 7.18 28.92
N ILE A 208 1.64 6.61 28.17
CA ILE A 208 1.63 5.18 27.86
C ILE A 208 2.13 4.38 29.06
N THR A 209 1.28 3.48 29.54
CA THR A 209 1.63 2.57 30.64
C THR A 209 2.71 1.56 30.20
N PRO A 210 3.49 0.99 31.14
CA PRO A 210 4.49 -0.04 30.79
C PRO A 210 3.88 -1.23 30.03
N ILE A 211 2.69 -1.70 30.46
CA ILE A 211 1.96 -2.75 29.75
C ILE A 211 1.46 -2.26 28.38
N GLY A 212 1.03 -1.00 28.29
CA GLY A 212 0.63 -0.36 27.05
C GLY A 212 1.76 -0.30 26.02
N ARG A 213 2.97 0.02 26.45
CA ARG A 213 4.17 0.02 25.59
C ARG A 213 4.46 -1.39 25.06
N TRP A 214 4.36 -2.41 25.90
CA TRP A 214 4.53 -3.80 25.52
C TRP A 214 3.46 -4.27 24.50
N LEU A 215 2.19 -3.87 24.71
CA LEU A 215 1.08 -4.16 23.79
C LEU A 215 1.27 -3.53 22.42
N ARG A 216 1.58 -2.21 22.38
CA ARG A 216 1.79 -1.46 21.14
C ARG A 216 2.97 -2.01 20.34
N ALA A 217 4.09 -2.33 21.00
CA ALA A 217 5.25 -2.91 20.34
C ALA A 217 4.97 -4.25 19.63
N ARG A 218 3.86 -4.94 19.99
CA ARG A 218 3.45 -6.22 19.43
C ARG A 218 2.12 -6.14 18.67
N SER A 219 1.54 -4.93 18.55
CA SER A 219 0.19 -4.70 17.98
C SER A 219 -0.91 -5.53 18.65
N LEU A 220 -0.70 -5.96 19.90
CA LEU A 220 -1.69 -6.71 20.67
C LEU A 220 -2.81 -5.83 21.23
N ASP A 221 -2.57 -4.51 21.30
CA ASP A 221 -3.59 -3.53 21.64
C ASP A 221 -4.77 -3.52 20.66
N GLU A 222 -4.57 -3.99 19.45
CA GLU A 222 -5.58 -4.04 18.39
C GLU A 222 -6.42 -5.34 18.38
N LEU A 223 -6.12 -6.32 19.24
CA LEU A 223 -6.88 -7.59 19.30
C LEU A 223 -8.40 -7.41 19.48
N PRO A 224 -8.91 -6.43 20.26
CA PRO A 224 -10.35 -6.22 20.37
C PRO A 224 -11.05 -5.88 19.04
N GLN A 225 -10.32 -5.41 18.03
CA GLN A 225 -10.88 -5.17 16.69
C GLN A 225 -11.37 -6.46 16.02
N LEU A 226 -10.92 -7.65 16.42
CA LEU A 226 -11.49 -8.90 15.96
C LEU A 226 -13.01 -8.98 16.24
N TRP A 227 -13.47 -8.33 17.31
CA TRP A 227 -14.90 -8.19 17.60
C TRP A 227 -15.61 -7.26 16.60
N ASN A 228 -14.96 -6.15 16.18
CA ASN A 228 -15.47 -5.31 15.10
C ASN A 228 -15.57 -6.08 13.77
N VAL A 229 -14.60 -6.98 13.50
CA VAL A 229 -14.65 -7.85 12.31
C VAL A 229 -15.85 -8.79 12.40
N LEU A 230 -16.10 -9.45 13.55
CA LEU A 230 -17.26 -10.34 13.73
C LEU A 230 -18.59 -9.60 13.63
N LYS A 231 -18.67 -8.37 14.14
CA LYS A 231 -19.86 -7.51 13.94
C LYS A 231 -20.05 -7.08 12.47
N GLY A 232 -18.99 -7.10 11.68
CA GLY A 232 -19.02 -6.69 10.28
C GLY A 232 -18.77 -5.20 10.05
N GLU A 233 -18.31 -4.49 11.06
CA GLU A 233 -17.85 -3.09 10.99
C GLU A 233 -16.48 -2.99 10.33
N MET A 234 -15.64 -4.01 10.54
CA MET A 234 -14.29 -4.14 9.97
C MET A 234 -14.13 -5.46 9.19
N SER A 235 -12.98 -5.60 8.57
CA SER A 235 -12.47 -6.81 7.92
C SER A 235 -11.10 -7.15 8.50
N LEU A 236 -10.63 -8.38 8.34
CA LEU A 236 -9.25 -8.75 8.67
C LEU A 236 -8.26 -7.94 7.81
N VAL A 237 -8.55 -7.81 6.50
CA VAL A 237 -7.72 -7.08 5.55
C VAL A 237 -8.55 -5.98 4.88
N GLY A 238 -8.02 -4.77 4.84
CA GLY A 238 -8.69 -3.62 4.22
C GLY A 238 -7.88 -2.32 4.37
N PRO A 239 -8.41 -1.21 3.89
CA PRO A 239 -7.86 0.11 4.17
C PRO A 239 -7.79 0.39 5.67
N ARG A 240 -6.87 1.24 6.10
CA ARG A 240 -6.79 1.59 7.53
C ARG A 240 -8.04 2.35 7.97
N PRO A 241 -8.61 2.06 9.18
CA PRO A 241 -9.69 2.86 9.73
C PRO A 241 -9.22 4.29 10.05
N ILE A 242 -9.78 5.26 9.35
CA ILE A 242 -9.45 6.69 9.46
C ILE A 242 -10.49 7.44 10.31
N VAL A 243 -10.11 8.62 10.82
CA VAL A 243 -11.03 9.58 11.43
C VAL A 243 -11.68 10.44 10.36
N LYS A 244 -12.74 11.17 10.74
CA LYS A 244 -13.51 12.00 9.82
C LYS A 244 -12.65 13.12 9.21
N GLU A 245 -11.73 13.64 9.97
CA GLU A 245 -10.79 14.70 9.60
C GLU A 245 -9.76 14.23 8.55
N GLU A 246 -9.54 12.93 8.42
CA GLU A 246 -8.64 12.36 7.42
C GLU A 246 -9.32 12.15 6.05
N LEU A 247 -10.64 12.18 5.94
CA LEU A 247 -11.36 11.98 4.67
C LEU A 247 -10.91 12.94 3.54
N PRO A 248 -10.68 14.25 3.79
CA PRO A 248 -10.25 15.16 2.72
C PRO A 248 -8.91 14.78 2.06
N TYR A 249 -8.03 14.07 2.77
CA TYR A 249 -6.75 13.62 2.20
C TYR A 249 -6.91 12.59 1.09
N TYR A 250 -8.06 11.90 1.01
CA TYR A 250 -8.34 10.94 -0.06
C TYR A 250 -8.84 11.62 -1.35
N GLN A 251 -9.17 12.89 -1.32
CA GLN A 251 -9.61 13.68 -2.48
C GLN A 251 -10.62 12.91 -3.36
N GLU A 252 -10.33 12.72 -4.65
CA GLU A 252 -11.17 11.99 -5.61
C GLU A 252 -11.23 10.47 -5.33
N ASP A 253 -10.24 9.91 -4.64
CA ASP A 253 -10.16 8.48 -4.31
C ASP A 253 -11.01 8.08 -3.08
N VAL A 254 -11.70 9.03 -2.43
CA VAL A 254 -12.51 8.77 -1.22
C VAL A 254 -13.56 7.68 -1.45
N ASP A 255 -14.16 7.61 -2.62
CA ASP A 255 -15.18 6.62 -2.95
C ASP A 255 -14.62 5.19 -2.94
N TYR A 256 -13.37 4.99 -3.38
CA TYR A 256 -12.71 3.70 -3.30
C TYR A 256 -12.44 3.27 -1.85
N TYR A 257 -12.01 4.19 -1.00
CA TYR A 257 -11.89 3.92 0.43
C TYR A 257 -13.23 3.48 1.03
N LEU A 258 -14.31 4.19 0.73
CA LEU A 258 -15.64 3.93 1.27
C LEU A 258 -16.31 2.66 0.74
N MET A 259 -15.85 2.12 -0.40
CA MET A 259 -16.34 0.83 -0.92
C MET A 259 -15.88 -0.36 -0.10
N ALA A 260 -14.70 -0.29 0.53
CA ALA A 260 -14.14 -1.36 1.33
C ALA A 260 -14.50 -1.21 2.81
N LYS A 261 -14.54 -2.32 3.56
CA LYS A 261 -14.53 -2.27 5.02
C LYS A 261 -13.10 -1.98 5.49
N PRO A 262 -12.92 -1.11 6.49
CA PRO A 262 -11.60 -0.90 7.07
C PRO A 262 -11.05 -2.21 7.63
N GLY A 263 -9.75 -2.43 7.46
CA GLY A 263 -9.06 -3.63 7.89
C GLY A 263 -8.31 -3.48 9.21
N MET A 264 -8.10 -4.60 9.91
CA MET A 264 -7.13 -4.69 11.00
C MET A 264 -5.71 -4.57 10.45
N THR A 265 -5.46 -5.12 9.26
CA THR A 265 -4.24 -4.94 8.49
C THR A 265 -4.57 -4.51 7.06
N GLY A 266 -3.60 -3.95 6.36
CA GLY A 266 -3.77 -3.48 4.99
C GLY A 266 -2.48 -3.43 4.22
N LEU A 267 -2.58 -3.15 2.93
CA LEU A 267 -1.46 -3.18 2.00
C LEU A 267 -0.32 -2.23 2.42
N TRP A 268 -0.63 -0.97 2.80
CA TRP A 268 0.39 -0.02 3.23
C TRP A 268 1.07 -0.43 4.54
N GLN A 269 0.32 -1.05 5.47
CA GLN A 269 0.85 -1.50 6.75
C GLN A 269 1.92 -2.60 6.60
N VAL A 270 1.88 -3.36 5.50
CA VAL A 270 2.87 -4.40 5.19
C VAL A 270 3.91 -3.98 4.16
N SER A 271 3.75 -2.79 3.52
CA SER A 271 4.62 -2.31 2.44
C SER A 271 5.62 -1.21 2.85
N GLY A 272 5.45 -0.59 4.03
CA GLY A 272 6.36 0.48 4.47
C GLY A 272 6.03 1.08 5.83
N ARG A 273 4.84 0.77 6.40
CA ARG A 273 4.37 1.26 7.72
C ARG A 273 4.55 2.79 7.89
N ASN A 274 5.24 3.18 8.97
CA ASN A 274 5.38 4.59 9.36
C ASN A 274 6.31 5.41 8.47
N ASN A 275 7.09 4.77 7.58
CA ASN A 275 8.08 5.43 6.72
C ASN A 275 7.50 5.91 5.37
N VAL A 276 6.19 5.75 5.13
CA VAL A 276 5.53 6.20 3.90
C VAL A 276 4.75 7.48 4.13
N SER A 277 4.79 8.39 3.14
CA SER A 277 3.98 9.61 3.14
C SER A 277 2.48 9.30 3.22
N TYR A 278 1.67 10.29 3.61
CA TYR A 278 0.22 10.11 3.65
C TYR A 278 -0.33 9.78 2.25
N ASP A 279 0.14 10.45 1.21
CA ASP A 279 -0.28 10.20 -0.18
C ASP A 279 0.01 8.76 -0.62
N THR A 280 1.16 8.21 -0.21
CA THR A 280 1.48 6.79 -0.47
C THR A 280 0.53 5.85 0.26
N ARG A 281 0.04 6.20 1.46
CA ARG A 281 -0.98 5.42 2.18
C ARG A 281 -2.30 5.43 1.42
N VAL A 282 -2.75 6.62 0.99
CA VAL A 282 -3.96 6.80 0.17
C VAL A 282 -3.85 5.96 -1.11
N TYR A 283 -2.71 6.02 -1.80
CA TYR A 283 -2.47 5.21 -2.98
C TYR A 283 -2.61 3.71 -2.71
N PHE A 284 -2.02 3.18 -1.65
CA PHE A 284 -2.12 1.75 -1.32
C PHE A 284 -3.54 1.34 -0.92
N ASP A 285 -4.26 2.16 -0.18
CA ASP A 285 -5.64 1.89 0.21
C ASP A 285 -6.57 1.90 -1.01
N THR A 286 -6.39 2.87 -1.90
CA THR A 286 -7.11 2.96 -3.18
C THR A 286 -6.77 1.79 -4.10
N TRP A 287 -5.49 1.46 -4.22
CA TRP A 287 -5.04 0.31 -5.00
C TRP A 287 -5.67 -1.00 -4.50
N TYR A 288 -5.69 -1.19 -3.18
CA TYR A 288 -6.34 -2.37 -2.59
C TYR A 288 -7.82 -2.45 -2.95
N ALA A 289 -8.56 -1.36 -2.84
CA ALA A 289 -9.98 -1.33 -3.16
C ALA A 289 -10.24 -1.60 -4.65
N LYS A 290 -9.45 -1.00 -5.54
CA LYS A 290 -9.52 -1.20 -6.99
C LYS A 290 -9.18 -2.63 -7.41
N ASN A 291 -8.20 -3.26 -6.75
CA ASN A 291 -7.60 -4.53 -7.16
C ASN A 291 -7.87 -5.68 -6.17
N TRP A 292 -8.96 -5.62 -5.43
CA TRP A 292 -9.25 -6.62 -4.42
C TRP A 292 -9.39 -8.02 -5.02
N SER A 293 -8.71 -8.97 -4.38
CA SER A 293 -8.92 -10.41 -4.55
C SER A 293 -8.68 -11.14 -3.22
N LEU A 294 -9.30 -12.30 -3.03
CA LEU A 294 -9.06 -13.11 -1.84
C LEU A 294 -7.58 -13.51 -1.71
N TRP A 295 -6.91 -13.72 -2.83
CA TRP A 295 -5.47 -14.03 -2.86
C TRP A 295 -4.63 -12.88 -2.29
N ASN A 296 -4.96 -11.64 -2.64
CA ASN A 296 -4.29 -10.47 -2.07
C ASN A 296 -4.49 -10.39 -0.55
N ASP A 297 -5.68 -10.71 -0.04
CA ASP A 297 -5.93 -10.76 1.40
C ASP A 297 -5.04 -11.80 2.09
N ILE A 298 -4.94 -13.00 1.52
CA ILE A 298 -4.08 -14.06 2.04
C ILE A 298 -2.60 -13.60 2.06
N VAL A 299 -2.12 -13.03 0.97
CA VAL A 299 -0.73 -12.53 0.88
C VAL A 299 -0.46 -11.43 1.91
N ILE A 300 -1.41 -10.49 2.09
CA ILE A 300 -1.28 -9.41 3.09
C ILE A 300 -1.24 -10.00 4.50
N LEU A 301 -2.08 -10.99 4.83
CA LEU A 301 -2.05 -11.65 6.14
C LEU A 301 -0.72 -12.34 6.42
N PHE A 302 -0.17 -13.07 5.44
CA PHE A 302 1.16 -13.68 5.60
C PHE A 302 2.26 -12.64 5.80
N LYS A 303 2.23 -11.53 5.05
CA LYS A 303 3.16 -10.41 5.26
C LYS A 303 2.97 -9.78 6.64
N THR A 304 1.74 -9.61 7.09
CA THR A 304 1.43 -9.06 8.43
C THR A 304 2.04 -9.92 9.52
N PHE A 305 1.86 -11.25 9.45
CA PHE A 305 2.48 -12.17 10.40
C PHE A 305 4.00 -11.99 10.46
N LYS A 306 4.66 -11.95 9.30
CA LYS A 306 6.12 -11.74 9.21
C LYS A 306 6.55 -10.39 9.83
N VAL A 307 5.78 -9.33 9.61
CA VAL A 307 6.05 -7.97 10.10
C VAL A 307 5.86 -7.88 11.62
N VAL A 308 4.80 -8.47 12.16
CA VAL A 308 4.54 -8.54 13.60
C VAL A 308 5.61 -9.36 14.31
N TRP A 309 6.00 -10.50 13.71
CA TRP A 309 7.06 -11.36 14.25
C TRP A 309 8.41 -10.65 14.32
N LYS A 310 8.80 -9.93 13.25
CA LYS A 310 10.07 -9.20 13.18
C LYS A 310 10.10 -7.90 13.97
N LYS A 311 8.99 -7.45 14.58
CA LYS A 311 8.82 -6.17 15.28
C LYS A 311 9.29 -4.95 14.47
N THR A 312 9.28 -5.03 13.13
CA THR A 312 9.75 -3.95 12.27
C THR A 312 8.76 -2.79 12.30
N GLY A 313 9.18 -1.58 12.72
CA GLY A 313 8.37 -0.35 12.68
C GLY A 313 7.23 -0.27 13.72
N ALA A 314 7.32 -0.99 14.83
CA ALA A 314 6.48 -0.76 16.01
C ALA A 314 7.14 0.33 16.89
N TYR A 315 6.39 1.37 17.25
CA TYR A 315 6.75 2.39 18.22
C TYR A 315 6.11 2.08 19.56
#